data_3055e5337f9aaff2beced37ea24d821a
#
_entry.id   3055e5337f9aaff2beced37ea24d821a
#
_cell.length_a   1.000
_cell.length_b   1.000
_cell.length_c   1.000
_cell.angle_alpha   90.00
_cell.angle_beta   90.00
_cell.angle_gamma   90.00
#
_symmetry.space_group_name_H-M   'P 1'
#
loop_
_entity.id
_entity.type
_entity.pdbx_description
1 polymer ?
#
loop_
_entity_poly.entity_id
_entity_poly.type
_entity_poly.pdbx_seq_one_letter_code
_entity_poly.pdbx_strand_id
1 'polypeptide(L)'
;MITLTDIELRRGTKVLLQDAELVVHPGQHIGIIGANGSGKSSLFKLLLGQLVPDAGNLFIPSDWRIAHMAQELANSESSVVDFVLDGDPQIRQIERAIEKALADEDHDRLALEYEKLDNANGFDAHYRAEQLLHGLGFDQSELDRSVNSFSGGWRIRLNLAQALMSPSDLMLLD
;
A
#
# COMPACT_ATOMS: atom_id res chain seq x y z
N MET A 1 -18.77 -0.83 0.46
CA MET A 1 -18.57 -2.26 0.81
C MET A 1 -18.08 -3.01 -0.41
N ILE A 2 -17.31 -4.08 -0.19
CA ILE A 2 -16.88 -5.00 -1.25
C ILE A 2 -17.81 -6.20 -1.26
N THR A 3 -18.19 -6.70 -2.43
CA THR A 3 -19.00 -7.93 -2.55
C THR A 3 -18.40 -8.86 -3.60
N LEU A 4 -18.30 -10.11 -3.22
CA LEU A 4 -18.05 -11.25 -4.10
C LEU A 4 -19.34 -12.06 -4.15
N THR A 5 -19.82 -12.37 -5.34
CA THR A 5 -21.06 -13.15 -5.55
C THR A 5 -20.79 -14.24 -6.57
N ASP A 6 -20.99 -15.50 -6.18
CA ASP A 6 -20.82 -16.70 -7.02
C ASP A 6 -19.46 -16.75 -7.72
N ILE A 7 -18.38 -16.30 -7.04
CA ILE A 7 -17.06 -16.25 -7.65
C ILE A 7 -16.49 -17.63 -7.89
N GLU A 8 -16.18 -17.92 -9.15
CA GLU A 8 -15.29 -19.02 -9.55
C GLU A 8 -13.93 -18.43 -9.95
N LEU A 9 -12.87 -19.07 -9.46
CA LEU A 9 -11.50 -18.75 -9.85
C LEU A 9 -10.70 -20.04 -10.05
N ARG A 10 -10.12 -20.18 -11.22
CA ARG A 10 -9.29 -21.32 -11.60
C ARG A 10 -7.88 -20.90 -11.95
N ARG A 11 -6.96 -21.81 -11.80
CA ARG A 11 -5.58 -21.64 -12.28
C ARG A 11 -5.17 -22.91 -13.02
N GLY A 12 -5.24 -22.86 -14.35
CA GLY A 12 -5.16 -24.05 -15.19
C GLY A 12 -6.32 -25.00 -14.89
N THR A 13 -6.02 -26.23 -14.54
CA THR A 13 -7.05 -27.24 -14.18
C THR A 13 -7.48 -27.19 -12.72
N LYS A 14 -6.81 -26.41 -11.88
CA LYS A 14 -7.10 -26.34 -10.43
C LYS A 14 -8.14 -25.28 -10.15
N VAL A 15 -9.25 -25.68 -9.53
CA VAL A 15 -10.24 -24.76 -8.94
C VAL A 15 -9.67 -24.24 -7.63
N LEU A 16 -9.60 -22.91 -7.47
CA LEU A 16 -9.12 -22.21 -6.28
C LEU A 16 -10.27 -21.68 -5.44
N LEU A 17 -11.29 -21.12 -6.10
CA LEU A 17 -12.53 -20.66 -5.48
C LEU A 17 -13.70 -21.23 -6.29
N GLN A 18 -14.73 -21.66 -5.62
CA GLN A 18 -15.97 -22.17 -6.22
C GLN A 18 -17.15 -21.66 -5.41
N ASP A 19 -18.13 -21.08 -6.11
CA ASP A 19 -19.35 -20.52 -5.52
C ASP A 19 -19.04 -19.62 -4.29
N ALA A 20 -17.95 -18.85 -4.38
CA ALA A 20 -17.46 -18.08 -3.25
C ALA A 20 -18.25 -16.79 -3.08
N GLU A 21 -18.78 -16.61 -1.88
CA GLU A 21 -19.49 -15.40 -1.47
C GLU A 21 -18.73 -14.69 -0.32
N LEU A 22 -18.62 -13.38 -0.40
CA LEU A 22 -18.02 -12.58 0.65
C LEU A 22 -18.60 -11.16 0.59
N VAL A 23 -18.94 -10.64 1.75
CA VAL A 23 -19.26 -9.19 1.90
C VAL A 23 -18.32 -8.61 2.93
N VAL A 24 -17.64 -7.52 2.56
CA VAL A 24 -16.74 -6.77 3.44
C VAL A 24 -17.29 -5.38 3.65
N HIS A 25 -17.62 -5.06 4.89
CA HIS A 25 -18.08 -3.73 5.27
C HIS A 25 -16.90 -2.83 5.69
N PRO A 26 -17.02 -1.51 5.55
CA PRO A 26 -16.03 -0.57 6.07
C PRO A 26 -15.72 -0.83 7.55
N GLY A 27 -14.45 -0.73 7.93
CA GLY A 27 -13.99 -0.92 9.30
C GLY A 27 -13.87 -2.38 9.78
N GLN A 28 -14.16 -3.36 8.92
CA GLN A 28 -13.96 -4.77 9.27
C GLN A 28 -12.51 -5.21 9.09
N HIS A 29 -12.06 -6.09 10.00
CA HIS A 29 -10.80 -6.82 9.89
C HIS A 29 -11.12 -8.28 9.63
N ILE A 30 -10.65 -8.80 8.49
CA ILE A 30 -10.95 -10.17 8.04
C ILE A 30 -9.66 -10.96 7.92
N GLY A 31 -9.56 -12.08 8.63
CA GLY A 31 -8.47 -13.04 8.49
C GLY A 31 -8.83 -14.14 7.50
N ILE A 32 -7.97 -14.33 6.48
CA ILE A 32 -8.12 -15.41 5.49
C ILE A 32 -7.20 -16.55 5.85
N ILE A 33 -7.78 -17.71 6.19
CA ILE A 33 -7.04 -18.91 6.61
C ILE A 33 -7.20 -20.02 5.57
N GLY A 34 -6.18 -20.85 5.45
CA GLY A 34 -6.19 -22.00 4.53
C GLY A 34 -4.77 -22.54 4.30
N ALA A 35 -4.68 -23.75 3.79
CA ALA A 35 -3.42 -24.42 3.44
C ALA A 35 -2.62 -23.62 2.38
N ASN A 36 -1.33 -23.91 2.26
CA ASN A 36 -0.52 -23.35 1.18
C ASN A 36 -1.06 -23.81 -0.18
N GLY A 37 -1.17 -22.86 -1.12
CA GLY A 37 -1.75 -23.14 -2.45
C GLY A 37 -3.27 -23.30 -2.48
N SER A 38 -4.00 -22.90 -1.40
CA SER A 38 -5.47 -22.89 -1.36
C SER A 38 -6.11 -21.72 -2.14
N GLY A 39 -5.33 -20.75 -2.60
CA GLY A 39 -5.84 -19.60 -3.37
C GLY A 39 -5.86 -18.26 -2.63
N LYS A 40 -5.34 -18.16 -1.40
CA LYS A 40 -5.30 -16.89 -0.62
C LYS A 40 -4.70 -15.73 -1.42
N SER A 41 -3.47 -15.87 -1.89
CA SER A 41 -2.82 -14.83 -2.71
C SER A 41 -3.52 -14.64 -4.07
N SER A 42 -4.24 -15.63 -4.58
CA SER A 42 -5.05 -15.47 -5.80
C SER A 42 -6.30 -14.64 -5.54
N LEU A 43 -6.92 -14.77 -4.37
CA LEU A 43 -8.01 -13.89 -3.93
C LEU A 43 -7.50 -12.44 -3.79
N PHE A 44 -6.33 -12.22 -3.21
CA PHE A 44 -5.75 -10.86 -3.14
C PHE A 44 -5.49 -10.28 -4.52
N LYS A 45 -4.94 -11.08 -5.45
CA LYS A 45 -4.77 -10.65 -6.85
C LYS A 45 -6.09 -10.33 -7.55
N LEU A 46 -7.16 -11.07 -7.23
CA LEU A 46 -8.51 -10.78 -7.71
C LEU A 46 -8.99 -9.41 -7.17
N LEU A 47 -8.85 -9.16 -5.85
CA LEU A 47 -9.21 -7.89 -5.22
C LEU A 47 -8.36 -6.72 -5.75
N LEU A 48 -7.11 -6.96 -6.12
CA LEU A 48 -6.22 -5.96 -6.76
C LEU A 48 -6.53 -5.74 -8.26
N GLY A 49 -7.51 -6.45 -8.84
CA GLY A 49 -7.80 -6.37 -10.28
C GLY A 49 -6.73 -6.99 -11.19
N GLN A 50 -5.77 -7.74 -10.60
CA GLN A 50 -4.71 -8.43 -11.34
C GLN A 50 -5.17 -9.77 -11.92
N LEU A 51 -6.29 -10.28 -11.44
CA LEU A 51 -6.99 -11.47 -11.97
C LEU A 51 -8.44 -11.10 -12.22
N VAL A 52 -9.03 -11.78 -13.21
CA VAL A 52 -10.45 -11.72 -13.52
C VAL A 52 -11.07 -13.04 -13.07
N PRO A 53 -12.24 -13.08 -12.43
CA PRO A 53 -12.90 -14.32 -12.09
C PRO A 53 -13.35 -15.08 -13.35
N ASP A 54 -13.35 -16.40 -13.31
CA ASP A 54 -13.87 -17.24 -14.41
C ASP A 54 -15.40 -17.17 -14.48
N ALA A 55 -16.08 -17.00 -13.32
CA ALA A 55 -17.51 -16.75 -13.20
C ALA A 55 -17.82 -15.93 -11.95
N GLY A 56 -19.03 -15.37 -11.87
CA GLY A 56 -19.48 -14.55 -10.76
C GLY A 56 -19.13 -13.06 -10.91
N ASN A 57 -19.42 -12.28 -9.87
CA ASN A 57 -19.25 -10.83 -9.89
C ASN A 57 -18.44 -10.36 -8.68
N LEU A 58 -17.41 -9.55 -8.95
CA LEU A 58 -16.68 -8.80 -7.95
C LEU A 58 -17.06 -7.33 -8.05
N PHE A 59 -17.52 -6.76 -6.96
CA PHE A 59 -17.75 -5.33 -6.85
C PHE A 59 -16.83 -4.74 -5.77
N ILE A 60 -16.04 -3.74 -6.19
CA ILE A 60 -15.26 -2.84 -5.32
C ILE A 60 -15.62 -1.43 -5.75
N PRO A 61 -15.96 -0.51 -4.82
CA PRO A 61 -16.20 0.88 -5.18
C PRO A 61 -15.01 1.47 -5.97
N SER A 62 -15.29 2.13 -7.07
CA SER A 62 -14.26 2.64 -8.00
C SER A 62 -13.41 3.77 -7.42
N ASP A 63 -13.90 4.41 -6.37
CA ASP A 63 -13.24 5.48 -5.63
C ASP A 63 -12.34 4.97 -4.48
N TRP A 64 -12.39 3.67 -4.19
CA TRP A 64 -11.57 3.09 -3.13
C TRP A 64 -10.10 2.94 -3.56
N ARG A 65 -9.23 3.37 -2.67
CA ARG A 65 -7.79 3.16 -2.78
C ARG A 65 -7.43 1.85 -2.10
N ILE A 66 -6.74 1.00 -2.83
CA ILE A 66 -6.29 -0.30 -2.31
C ILE A 66 -4.80 -0.24 -2.05
N ALA A 67 -4.40 -0.38 -0.79
CA ALA A 67 -3.01 -0.62 -0.42
C ALA A 67 -2.78 -2.13 -0.23
N HIS A 68 -1.60 -2.59 -0.62
CA HIS A 68 -1.19 -3.95 -0.35
C HIS A 68 0.29 -4.02 0.02
N MET A 69 0.61 -4.94 0.91
CA MET A 69 2.00 -5.22 1.24
C MET A 69 2.64 -6.04 0.11
N ALA A 70 3.77 -5.57 -0.42
CA ALA A 70 4.52 -6.31 -1.43
C ALA A 70 5.06 -7.64 -0.86
N GLN A 71 4.91 -8.73 -1.61
CA GLN A 71 5.46 -10.03 -1.23
C GLN A 71 6.99 -10.09 -1.41
N GLU A 72 7.52 -9.30 -2.33
CA GLU A 72 8.96 -9.20 -2.53
C GLU A 72 9.60 -8.37 -1.43
N LEU A 73 10.82 -8.75 -1.03
CA LEU A 73 11.57 -7.98 -0.05
C LEU A 73 11.87 -6.58 -0.58
N ALA A 74 11.68 -5.58 0.27
CA ALA A 74 12.09 -4.21 -0.03
C ALA A 74 13.54 -4.20 -0.55
N ASN A 75 13.76 -3.55 -1.69
CA ASN A 75 15.06 -3.39 -2.30
C ASN A 75 15.19 -1.97 -2.82
N SER A 76 15.92 -1.13 -2.08
CA SER A 76 16.11 0.27 -2.42
C SER A 76 17.40 0.79 -1.78
N GLU A 77 18.06 1.70 -2.48
CA GLU A 77 19.19 2.46 -1.94
C GLU A 77 18.71 3.71 -1.16
N SER A 78 17.43 4.06 -1.23
CA SER A 78 16.86 5.16 -0.46
C SER A 78 16.97 4.93 1.04
N SER A 79 16.85 6.00 1.80
CA SER A 79 16.73 5.92 3.26
C SER A 79 15.46 5.16 3.66
N VAL A 80 15.45 4.62 4.87
CA VAL A 80 14.29 3.93 5.44
C VAL A 80 13.07 4.85 5.47
N VAL A 81 13.25 6.12 5.86
CA VAL A 81 12.15 7.11 5.89
C VAL A 81 11.61 7.39 4.49
N ASP A 82 12.49 7.65 3.52
CA ASP A 82 12.08 7.90 2.14
C ASP A 82 11.33 6.71 1.54
N PHE A 83 11.81 5.49 1.81
CA PHE A 83 11.14 4.28 1.36
C PHE A 83 9.72 4.18 1.90
N VAL A 84 9.50 4.51 3.17
CA VAL A 84 8.16 4.51 3.78
C VAL A 84 7.29 5.63 3.21
N LEU A 85 7.83 6.83 3.03
CA LEU A 85 7.14 7.97 2.40
C LEU A 85 6.68 7.67 0.97
N ASP A 86 7.42 6.85 0.22
CA ASP A 86 7.02 6.40 -1.12
C ASP A 86 5.73 5.55 -1.12
N GLY A 87 5.24 5.13 0.06
CA GLY A 87 3.92 4.55 0.25
C GLY A 87 2.76 5.51 0.00
N ASP A 88 3.00 6.84 0.04
CA ASP A 88 2.04 7.87 -0.36
C ASP A 88 2.50 8.58 -1.64
N PRO A 89 2.19 8.05 -2.83
CA PRO A 89 2.63 8.62 -4.09
C PRO A 89 2.13 10.05 -4.33
N GLN A 90 0.97 10.42 -3.75
CA GLN A 90 0.41 11.75 -3.90
C GLN A 90 1.29 12.79 -3.19
N ILE A 91 1.67 12.52 -1.95
CA ILE A 91 2.57 13.41 -1.19
C ILE A 91 3.92 13.52 -1.91
N ARG A 92 4.51 12.40 -2.33
CA ARG A 92 5.80 12.42 -3.05
C ARG A 92 5.74 13.19 -4.37
N GLN A 93 4.62 13.14 -5.07
CA GLN A 93 4.43 13.94 -6.29
C GLN A 93 4.38 15.45 -5.97
N ILE A 94 3.70 15.84 -4.89
CA ILE A 94 3.60 17.23 -4.45
C ILE A 94 4.97 17.73 -3.98
N GLU A 95 5.71 16.95 -3.19
CA GLU A 95 7.07 17.30 -2.74
C GLU A 95 8.02 17.58 -3.91
N ARG A 96 8.03 16.70 -4.93
CA ARG A 96 8.82 16.91 -6.15
C ARG A 96 8.38 18.17 -6.92
N ALA A 97 7.08 18.47 -6.92
CA ALA A 97 6.59 19.70 -7.56
C ALA A 97 7.00 20.95 -6.79
N ILE A 98 7.05 20.89 -5.46
CA ILE A 98 7.57 21.96 -4.60
C ILE A 98 9.07 22.17 -4.87
N GLU A 99 9.87 21.11 -4.86
CA GLU A 99 11.30 21.17 -5.17
C GLU A 99 11.56 21.83 -6.54
N LYS A 100 10.76 21.45 -7.54
CA LYS A 100 10.86 22.03 -8.88
C LYS A 100 10.46 23.50 -8.90
N ALA A 101 9.37 23.90 -8.24
CA ALA A 101 8.93 25.29 -8.17
C ALA A 101 9.96 26.17 -7.46
N LEU A 102 10.63 25.64 -6.41
CA LEU A 102 11.74 26.31 -5.74
C LEU A 102 12.95 26.50 -6.66
N ALA A 103 13.33 25.46 -7.43
CA ALA A 103 14.45 25.52 -8.37
C ALA A 103 14.19 26.50 -9.52
N ASP A 104 12.92 26.60 -9.97
CA ASP A 104 12.49 27.49 -11.05
C ASP A 104 12.18 28.94 -10.54
N GLU A 105 12.29 29.21 -9.23
CA GLU A 105 11.91 30.47 -8.55
C GLU A 105 10.43 30.87 -8.84
N ASP A 106 9.55 29.90 -9.09
CA ASP A 106 8.14 30.10 -9.41
C ASP A 106 7.30 30.19 -8.13
N HIS A 107 7.17 31.39 -7.60
CA HIS A 107 6.47 31.62 -6.33
C HIS A 107 4.96 31.34 -6.41
N ASP A 108 4.31 31.56 -7.58
CA ASP A 108 2.89 31.31 -7.74
C ASP A 108 2.61 29.81 -7.72
N ARG A 109 3.42 29.05 -8.42
CA ARG A 109 3.36 27.59 -8.41
C ARG A 109 3.69 27.01 -7.04
N LEU A 110 4.69 27.54 -6.38
CA LEU A 110 5.08 27.13 -5.04
C LEU A 110 3.93 27.26 -4.03
N ALA A 111 3.22 28.40 -4.05
CA ALA A 111 2.05 28.60 -3.19
C ALA A 111 0.94 27.56 -3.46
N LEU A 112 0.68 27.28 -4.74
CA LEU A 112 -0.31 26.26 -5.14
C LEU A 112 0.08 24.86 -4.68
N GLU A 113 1.35 24.47 -4.78
CA GLU A 113 1.79 23.14 -4.37
C GLU A 113 1.77 23.00 -2.83
N TYR A 114 2.05 24.04 -2.08
CA TYR A 114 1.87 24.03 -0.63
C TYR A 114 0.40 23.91 -0.20
N GLU A 115 -0.51 24.55 -0.92
CA GLU A 115 -1.96 24.35 -0.69
C GLU A 115 -2.38 22.90 -0.94
N LYS A 116 -1.86 22.25 -2.00
CA LYS A 116 -2.09 20.83 -2.25
C LYS A 116 -1.52 19.95 -1.14
N LEU A 117 -0.34 20.28 -0.63
CA LEU A 117 0.31 19.56 0.45
C LEU A 117 -0.53 19.63 1.73
N ASP A 118 -1.07 20.80 2.05
CA ASP A 118 -1.98 20.99 3.19
C ASP A 118 -3.25 20.16 3.04
N ASN A 119 -3.90 20.25 1.88
CA ASN A 119 -5.11 19.48 1.57
C ASN A 119 -4.90 17.95 1.63
N ALA A 120 -3.68 17.48 1.34
CA ALA A 120 -3.28 16.08 1.44
C ALA A 120 -2.81 15.67 2.85
N ASN A 121 -2.83 16.56 3.86
CA ASN A 121 -2.20 16.38 5.16
C ASN A 121 -0.73 15.97 5.05
N GLY A 122 -0.02 16.57 4.08
CA GLY A 122 1.36 16.19 3.75
C GLY A 122 2.41 16.76 4.72
N PHE A 123 2.12 17.86 5.43
CA PHE A 123 3.08 18.46 6.37
C PHE A 123 3.53 17.52 7.49
N ASP A 124 2.65 16.61 7.91
CA ASP A 124 2.93 15.63 8.94
C ASP A 124 3.43 14.29 8.38
N ALA A 125 3.66 14.17 7.07
CA ALA A 125 3.99 12.90 6.43
C ALA A 125 5.28 12.29 6.98
N HIS A 126 6.33 13.08 7.12
CA HIS A 126 7.60 12.63 7.72
C HIS A 126 7.40 12.14 9.15
N TYR A 127 6.69 12.89 9.97
CA TYR A 127 6.41 12.49 11.34
C TYR A 127 5.61 11.19 11.40
N ARG A 128 4.59 11.00 10.53
CA ARG A 128 3.83 9.74 10.45
C ARG A 128 4.73 8.58 10.04
N ALA A 129 5.62 8.78 9.06
CA ALA A 129 6.56 7.74 8.63
C ALA A 129 7.50 7.33 9.77
N GLU A 130 8.07 8.29 10.51
CA GLU A 130 8.90 8.02 11.69
C GLU A 130 8.12 7.26 12.78
N GLN A 131 6.89 7.68 13.08
CA GLN A 131 6.04 6.99 14.06
C GLN A 131 5.75 5.53 13.67
N LEU A 132 5.47 5.26 12.39
CA LEU A 132 5.29 3.90 11.88
C LEU A 132 6.57 3.07 12.05
N LEU A 133 7.72 3.64 11.71
CA LEU A 133 9.01 2.98 11.83
C LEU A 133 9.35 2.66 13.29
N HIS A 134 9.19 3.62 14.20
CA HIS A 134 9.38 3.38 15.64
C HIS A 134 8.42 2.33 16.18
N GLY A 135 7.15 2.33 15.76
CA GLY A 135 6.16 1.32 16.11
C GLY A 135 6.54 -0.09 15.64
N LEU A 136 7.34 -0.20 14.56
CA LEU A 136 7.86 -1.45 14.02
C LEU A 136 9.26 -1.81 14.54
N GLY A 137 9.82 -1.00 15.45
CA GLY A 137 11.04 -1.28 16.20
C GLY A 137 12.32 -0.71 15.59
N PHE A 138 12.23 0.25 14.65
CA PHE A 138 13.39 0.96 14.14
C PHE A 138 13.81 2.08 15.09
N ASP A 139 15.10 2.21 15.33
CA ASP A 139 15.67 3.29 16.14
C ASP A 139 15.88 4.56 15.31
N GLN A 140 15.91 5.74 15.96
CA GLN A 140 16.14 7.03 15.31
C GLN A 140 17.42 7.04 14.45
N SER A 141 18.49 6.38 14.92
CA SER A 141 19.76 6.29 14.20
C SER A 141 19.73 5.42 12.93
N GLU A 142 18.63 4.70 12.71
CA GLU A 142 18.46 3.79 11.57
C GLU A 142 17.64 4.40 10.45
N LEU A 143 16.94 5.51 10.71
CA LEU A 143 15.97 6.11 9.78
C LEU A 143 16.63 6.60 8.48
N ASP A 144 17.88 7.09 8.55
CA ASP A 144 18.64 7.58 7.39
C ASP A 144 19.46 6.48 6.69
N ARG A 145 19.41 5.24 7.20
CA ARG A 145 20.15 4.12 6.60
C ARG A 145 19.44 3.61 5.35
N SER A 146 20.23 3.14 4.37
CA SER A 146 19.69 2.49 3.18
C SER A 146 18.90 1.23 3.55
N VAL A 147 17.75 1.03 2.91
CA VAL A 147 16.90 -0.16 3.01
C VAL A 147 17.73 -1.44 2.81
N ASN A 148 18.65 -1.44 1.85
CA ASN A 148 19.48 -2.61 1.54
C ASN A 148 20.47 -3.00 2.64
N SER A 149 20.73 -2.12 3.61
CA SER A 149 21.59 -2.42 4.75
C SER A 149 20.93 -3.34 5.80
N PHE A 150 19.63 -3.62 5.65
CA PHE A 150 18.85 -4.40 6.62
C PHE A 150 18.66 -5.85 6.20
N SER A 151 18.50 -6.73 7.19
CA SER A 151 18.19 -8.14 6.98
C SER A 151 16.78 -8.33 6.39
N GLY A 152 16.50 -9.52 5.83
CA GLY A 152 15.20 -9.82 5.21
C GLY A 152 14.01 -9.58 6.13
N GLY A 153 14.11 -9.96 7.41
CA GLY A 153 13.04 -9.74 8.39
C GLY A 153 12.75 -8.25 8.64
N TRP A 154 13.78 -7.41 8.66
CA TRP A 154 13.61 -5.96 8.76
C TRP A 154 13.02 -5.36 7.49
N ARG A 155 13.42 -5.86 6.32
CA ARG A 155 12.86 -5.39 5.04
C ARG A 155 11.38 -5.75 4.87
N ILE A 156 10.92 -6.87 5.46
CA ILE A 156 9.47 -7.18 5.54
C ILE A 156 8.74 -6.13 6.39
N ARG A 157 9.31 -5.69 7.50
CA ARG A 157 8.73 -4.63 8.33
C ARG A 157 8.69 -3.28 7.57
N LEU A 158 9.69 -2.99 6.74
CA LEU A 158 9.68 -1.81 5.87
C LEU A 158 8.56 -1.87 4.84
N ASN A 159 8.34 -3.02 4.20
CA ASN A 159 7.18 -3.21 3.32
C ASN A 159 5.85 -2.94 4.04
N LEU A 160 5.74 -3.41 5.28
CA LEU A 160 4.56 -3.15 6.10
C LEU A 160 4.41 -1.66 6.42
N ALA A 161 5.50 -0.99 6.83
CA ALA A 161 5.49 0.45 7.09
C ALA A 161 5.06 1.25 5.85
N GLN A 162 5.61 0.91 4.69
CA GLN A 162 5.25 1.54 3.42
C GLN A 162 3.77 1.32 3.07
N ALA A 163 3.24 0.11 3.24
CA ALA A 163 1.83 -0.17 3.02
C ALA A 163 0.93 0.62 3.99
N LEU A 164 1.32 0.72 5.27
CA LEU A 164 0.60 1.49 6.29
C LEU A 164 0.66 3.00 6.06
N MET A 165 1.69 3.50 5.39
CA MET A 165 1.81 4.92 5.01
C MET A 165 0.82 5.27 3.89
N SER A 166 0.45 4.30 3.06
CA SER A 166 -0.47 4.50 1.94
C SER A 166 -1.88 4.82 2.43
N PRO A 167 -2.47 5.97 2.06
CA PRO A 167 -3.88 6.23 2.33
C PRO A 167 -4.74 5.19 1.60
N SER A 168 -5.52 4.42 2.35
CA SER A 168 -6.28 3.31 1.76
C SER A 168 -7.63 3.11 2.39
N ASP A 169 -8.60 2.71 1.57
CA ASP A 169 -9.94 2.29 1.96
C ASP A 169 -10.02 0.76 2.16
N LEU A 170 -9.09 0.04 1.50
CA LEU A 170 -8.86 -1.39 1.66
C LEU A 170 -7.35 -1.64 1.80
N MET A 171 -6.95 -2.37 2.84
CA MET A 171 -5.57 -2.83 3.02
C MET A 171 -5.49 -4.35 2.95
N LEU A 172 -4.61 -4.86 2.09
CA LEU A 172 -4.37 -6.27 1.89
C LEU A 172 -2.96 -6.64 2.40
N LEU A 173 -2.91 -7.50 3.42
CA LEU A 173 -1.67 -7.98 4.02
C LEU A 173 -1.54 -9.49 3.76
N ASP A 174 -0.59 -9.91 2.88
CA ASP A 174 -0.33 -11.32 2.50
C ASP A 174 0.99 -11.85 3.06
#